data_69cdfb3e5382fb5e125fab98105813f8
#
_entry.id   69cdfb3e5382fb5e125fab98105813f8
#
_cell.length_a   1.000
_cell.length_b   1.000
_cell.length_c   1.000
_cell.angle_alpha   90.00
_cell.angle_beta   90.00
_cell.angle_gamma   90.00
#
_symmetry.space_group_name_H-M   'P 1'
#
loop_
_entity.id
_entity.type
_entity.pdbx_description
1 polymer ?
#
loop_
_entity_poly.entity_id
_entity_poly.type
_entity_poly.pdbx_seq_one_letter_code
_entity_poly.pdbx_strand_id
1 'polypeptide(L)'
;MNASSTRSTRSSTPCVGWLVALSGGHLGQDFRLKPGKNFLGRDRSMDVVLDGDKSVSRNKHAIIVYEPKQHLYLVQPGESSELVYLNDEVVLSPVKLKAYDKITVGEVTLLFMPLCGEQFNWSQMLQK
;
A
#
# COMPACT_ATOMS: atom_id res chain seq x y z
N MET A 1 13.58 -0.37 27.35
CA MET A 1 12.83 0.04 26.91
C MET A 1 12.82 1.32 26.38
N ASN A 2 13.49 2.06 26.47
CA ASN A 2 13.51 3.27 26.08
C ASN A 2 13.68 3.49 24.66
N ALA A 3 14.33 2.72 23.95
CA ALA A 3 14.48 2.91 22.53
C ALA A 3 13.18 2.84 21.82
N SER A 4 12.28 2.06 22.32
CA SER A 4 11.03 1.95 21.61
C SER A 4 10.22 3.23 21.72
N SER A 5 10.32 3.96 22.79
CA SER A 5 9.57 5.18 22.85
C SER A 5 10.13 6.22 21.88
N THR A 6 11.42 6.19 21.67
CA THR A 6 12.01 7.09 20.71
C THR A 6 11.51 6.80 19.32
N ARG A 7 11.41 5.53 18.97
CA ARG A 7 10.94 5.21 17.67
C ARG A 7 9.50 5.58 17.48
N SER A 8 8.68 5.39 18.48
CA SER A 8 7.29 5.69 18.30
C SER A 8 7.06 7.17 18.10
N THR A 9 7.88 8.03 18.67
CA THR A 9 7.68 9.45 18.43
C THR A 9 8.03 9.83 17.02
N ARG A 10 9.02 9.13 16.42
CA ARG A 10 9.34 9.47 15.06
C ARG A 10 8.38 8.89 14.07
N SER A 11 7.67 7.87 14.46
CA SER A 11 6.77 7.22 13.58
C SER A 11 5.41 7.84 13.70
N SER A 12 5.31 9.08 13.33
CA SER A 12 4.07 9.80 13.51
C SER A 12 3.03 9.50 12.44
N THR A 13 3.43 8.84 11.36
CA THR A 13 2.49 8.55 10.29
C THR A 13 1.64 7.34 10.67
N PRO A 14 0.32 7.51 10.78
CA PRO A 14 -0.51 6.39 11.21
C PRO A 14 -0.65 5.33 10.13
N CYS A 15 -0.80 4.09 10.57
CA CYS A 15 -1.08 2.99 9.67
C CYS A 15 -2.54 3.05 9.24
N VAL A 16 -2.79 2.95 7.94
CA VAL A 16 -4.17 2.97 7.44
C VAL A 16 -4.55 1.65 6.78
N GLY A 17 -3.63 0.71 6.71
CA GLY A 17 -3.91 -0.59 6.12
C GLY A 17 -2.64 -1.27 5.73
N TRP A 18 -2.77 -2.39 5.02
CA TRP A 18 -1.65 -3.21 4.63
C TRP A 18 -1.85 -3.80 3.26
N LEU A 19 -0.73 -4.10 2.59
CA LEU A 19 -0.71 -5.01 1.47
C LEU A 19 0.03 -6.26 1.94
N VAL A 20 -0.52 -7.43 1.62
CA VAL A 20 0.11 -8.68 2.02
C VAL A 20 0.45 -9.47 0.77
N ALA A 21 1.71 -9.86 0.62
CA ALA A 21 2.13 -10.57 -0.57
C ALA A 21 1.61 -12.00 -0.56
N LEU A 22 0.93 -12.37 -1.63
CA LEU A 22 0.36 -13.70 -1.78
C LEU A 22 1.20 -14.59 -2.69
N SER A 23 2.20 -14.03 -3.36
CA SER A 23 3.06 -14.79 -4.26
C SER A 23 4.41 -14.13 -4.36
N GLY A 24 5.36 -14.82 -4.99
CA GLY A 24 6.69 -14.27 -5.20
C GLY A 24 7.62 -14.45 -4.03
N GLY A 25 8.77 -13.81 -4.10
CA GLY A 25 9.80 -13.96 -3.08
C GLY A 25 9.44 -13.33 -1.76
N HIS A 26 8.43 -12.48 -1.72
CA HIS A 26 7.99 -11.83 -0.49
C HIS A 26 6.73 -12.47 0.10
N LEU A 27 6.41 -13.68 -0.33
CA LEU A 27 5.19 -14.37 0.09
C LEU A 27 5.01 -14.29 1.60
N GLY A 28 3.83 -13.82 2.04
CA GLY A 28 3.51 -13.72 3.46
C GLY A 28 3.96 -12.44 4.11
N GLN A 29 4.75 -11.63 3.44
CA GLN A 29 5.21 -10.36 4.01
C GLN A 29 4.11 -9.31 3.88
N ASP A 30 3.96 -8.49 4.91
CA ASP A 30 3.01 -7.40 4.86
C ASP A 30 3.75 -6.07 4.71
N PHE A 31 3.07 -5.12 4.09
CA PHE A 31 3.63 -3.80 3.84
C PHE A 31 2.63 -2.77 4.35
N ARG A 32 3.08 -1.95 5.25
CA ARG A 32 2.22 -0.98 5.91
C ARG A 32 1.91 0.19 4.98
N LEU A 33 0.66 0.65 4.98
CA LEU A 33 0.23 1.79 4.20
C LEU A 33 0.02 3.00 5.09
N LYS A 34 0.29 4.18 4.55
CA LYS A 34 0.15 5.46 5.24
C LYS A 34 -0.83 6.34 4.48
N PRO A 35 -1.32 7.43 5.11
CA PRO A 35 -2.18 8.38 4.39
C PRO A 35 -1.43 8.98 3.21
N GLY A 36 -2.18 9.35 2.18
CA GLY A 36 -1.59 9.91 0.98
C GLY A 36 -1.13 8.82 0.06
N LYS A 37 -0.08 9.10 -0.69
CA LYS A 37 0.39 8.20 -1.74
C LYS A 37 1.45 7.26 -1.21
N ASN A 38 1.28 5.99 -1.52
CA ASN A 38 2.26 4.96 -1.23
C ASN A 38 2.79 4.45 -2.55
N PHE A 39 4.07 4.72 -2.82
CA PHE A 39 4.68 4.33 -4.08
C PHE A 39 5.21 2.91 -3.98
N LEU A 40 4.87 2.08 -4.95
CA LEU A 40 5.23 0.68 -4.95
C LEU A 40 6.22 0.40 -6.07
N GLY A 41 7.33 -0.24 -5.75
CA GLY A 41 8.34 -0.63 -6.73
C GLY A 41 9.39 -1.49 -6.06
N ARG A 42 10.46 -1.85 -6.81
CA ARG A 42 11.50 -2.68 -6.23
C ARG A 42 12.67 -1.89 -5.66
N ASP A 43 12.72 -0.59 -5.92
CA ASP A 43 13.79 0.21 -5.37
C ASP A 43 13.51 0.55 -3.91
N ARG A 44 14.55 0.64 -3.12
CA ARG A 44 14.39 0.87 -1.68
C ARG A 44 13.84 2.23 -1.32
N SER A 45 13.83 3.15 -2.26
CA SER A 45 13.24 4.47 -2.01
C SER A 45 11.72 4.44 -2.06
N MET A 46 11.12 3.33 -2.45
CA MET A 46 9.67 3.22 -2.51
C MET A 46 9.09 3.03 -1.12
N ASP A 47 7.78 3.29 -0.96
CA ASP A 47 7.08 3.04 0.30
C ASP A 47 6.79 1.57 0.48
N VAL A 48 6.39 0.90 -0.59
CA VAL A 48 6.20 -0.55 -0.60
C VAL A 48 7.31 -1.11 -1.48
N VAL A 49 8.25 -1.79 -0.85
CA VAL A 49 9.48 -2.21 -1.53
C VAL A 49 9.43 -3.70 -1.81
N LEU A 50 9.36 -4.05 -3.08
CA LEU A 50 9.40 -5.43 -3.52
C LEU A 50 10.78 -5.71 -4.12
N ASP A 51 11.82 -5.50 -3.33
CA ASP A 51 13.19 -5.59 -3.81
C ASP A 51 13.53 -7.02 -4.24
N GLY A 52 14.40 -7.11 -5.21
CA GLY A 52 14.82 -8.40 -5.73
C GLY A 52 13.90 -9.00 -6.77
N ASP A 53 12.71 -8.45 -6.97
CA ASP A 53 11.77 -9.02 -7.92
C ASP A 53 11.83 -8.25 -9.24
N LYS A 54 12.43 -8.86 -10.23
CA LYS A 54 12.67 -8.17 -11.49
C LYS A 54 11.41 -7.97 -12.33
N SER A 55 10.32 -8.65 -11.97
CA SER A 55 9.06 -8.44 -12.68
C SER A 55 8.38 -7.14 -12.23
N VAL A 56 8.87 -6.53 -11.15
CA VAL A 56 8.32 -5.29 -10.62
C VAL A 56 9.21 -4.14 -11.08
N SER A 57 8.60 -3.06 -11.54
CA SER A 57 9.36 -1.89 -11.99
C SER A 57 10.19 -1.32 -10.84
N ARG A 58 11.33 -0.74 -11.18
CA ARG A 58 12.20 -0.18 -10.17
C ARG A 58 11.49 0.91 -9.38
N ASN A 59 10.87 1.86 -10.08
CA ASN A 59 10.22 2.99 -9.43
C ASN A 59 8.76 3.06 -9.82
N LYS A 60 7.91 3.25 -8.81
CA LYS A 60 6.50 3.62 -9.01
C LYS A 60 5.79 2.76 -10.04
N HIS A 61 5.84 1.46 -9.81
CA HIS A 61 5.07 0.52 -10.64
C HIS A 61 3.58 0.78 -10.43
N ALA A 62 3.18 1.04 -9.18
CA ALA A 62 1.80 1.35 -8.83
C ALA A 62 1.81 2.35 -7.69
N ILE A 63 0.68 3.00 -7.47
CA ILE A 63 0.50 3.94 -6.38
C ILE A 63 -0.77 3.57 -5.64
N ILE A 64 -0.65 3.37 -4.33
CA ILE A 64 -1.80 3.08 -3.46
C ILE A 64 -2.06 4.34 -2.66
N VAL A 65 -3.28 4.84 -2.72
CA VAL A 65 -3.62 6.12 -2.11
C VAL A 65 -4.68 5.93 -1.04
N TYR A 66 -4.47 6.53 0.11
CA TYR A 66 -5.52 6.64 1.11
C TYR A 66 -5.88 8.12 1.25
N GLU A 67 -7.14 8.46 0.97
CA GLU A 67 -7.62 9.82 1.06
C GLU A 67 -8.42 9.95 2.37
N PRO A 68 -7.91 10.71 3.36
CA PRO A 68 -8.49 10.67 4.71
C PRO A 68 -9.80 11.42 4.89
N LYS A 69 -10.11 12.37 4.02
CA LYS A 69 -11.35 13.11 4.19
C LYS A 69 -12.56 12.26 3.92
N GLN A 70 -12.48 11.43 2.89
CA GLN A 70 -13.58 10.56 2.51
C GLN A 70 -13.31 9.10 2.86
N HIS A 71 -12.17 8.82 3.46
CA HIS A 71 -11.78 7.45 3.85
C HIS A 71 -11.79 6.52 2.65
N LEU A 72 -11.22 6.99 1.55
CA LEU A 72 -11.16 6.22 0.31
C LEU A 72 -9.78 5.64 0.10
N TYR A 73 -9.74 4.41 -0.37
CA TYR A 73 -8.50 3.79 -0.79
C TYR A 73 -8.58 3.60 -2.30
N LEU A 74 -7.49 3.93 -2.98
CA LEU A 74 -7.43 3.86 -4.43
C LEU A 74 -6.15 3.18 -4.86
N VAL A 75 -6.20 2.50 -6.01
CA VAL A 75 -5.00 2.05 -6.67
C VAL A 75 -4.97 2.72 -8.03
N GLN A 76 -3.80 3.16 -8.45
CA GLN A 76 -3.66 3.80 -9.74
C GLN A 76 -2.35 3.38 -10.38
N PRO A 77 -2.24 3.51 -11.70
CA PRO A 77 -0.99 3.21 -12.36
C PRO A 77 0.12 4.11 -11.84
N GLY A 78 1.33 3.59 -11.81
CA GLY A 78 2.47 4.38 -11.44
C GLY A 78 3.01 5.15 -12.62
N GLU A 79 4.31 5.45 -12.55
CA GLU A 79 4.96 6.21 -13.60
C GLU A 79 5.79 5.34 -14.53
N SER A 80 5.76 4.03 -14.32
CA SER A 80 6.50 3.12 -15.19
C SER A 80 5.62 2.70 -16.35
N SER A 81 6.20 2.04 -17.32
CA SER A 81 5.45 1.54 -18.46
C SER A 81 4.77 0.21 -18.16
N GLU A 82 5.04 -0.37 -16.99
CA GLU A 82 4.46 -1.67 -16.64
C GLU A 82 3.02 -1.52 -16.15
N LEU A 83 2.23 -2.55 -16.37
CA LEU A 83 0.81 -2.49 -16.06
C LEU A 83 0.53 -2.97 -14.64
N VAL A 84 -0.61 -2.54 -14.13
CA VAL A 84 -1.13 -2.92 -12.81
C VAL A 84 -2.49 -3.55 -13.02
N TYR A 85 -2.78 -4.59 -12.26
CA TYR A 85 -4.07 -5.27 -12.36
C TYR A 85 -4.76 -5.29 -11.01
N LEU A 86 -6.07 -5.14 -11.02
CA LEU A 86 -6.90 -5.25 -9.82
C LEU A 86 -7.91 -6.35 -10.07
N ASN A 87 -7.81 -7.43 -9.29
CA ASN A 87 -8.66 -8.60 -9.47
C ASN A 87 -8.67 -9.04 -10.93
N ASP A 88 -7.46 -9.08 -11.52
CA ASP A 88 -7.20 -9.53 -12.89
C ASP A 88 -7.68 -8.58 -13.98
N GLU A 89 -8.10 -7.37 -13.63
CA GLU A 89 -8.50 -6.38 -14.62
C GLU A 89 -7.47 -5.26 -14.64
N VAL A 90 -7.10 -4.82 -15.84
CA VAL A 90 -6.06 -3.80 -15.96
C VAL A 90 -6.54 -2.48 -15.38
N VAL A 91 -5.65 -1.81 -14.65
CA VAL A 91 -5.93 -0.52 -14.03
C VAL A 91 -5.31 0.55 -14.91
N LEU A 92 -6.15 1.35 -15.56
CA LEU A 92 -5.67 2.41 -16.44
C LEU A 92 -5.86 3.79 -15.84
N SER A 93 -6.66 3.90 -14.78
CA SER A 93 -6.88 5.15 -14.05
C SER A 93 -7.20 4.78 -12.62
N PRO A 94 -7.30 5.75 -11.70
CA PRO A 94 -7.54 5.40 -10.29
C PRO A 94 -8.83 4.61 -10.09
N VAL A 95 -8.75 3.57 -9.30
CA VAL A 95 -9.89 2.69 -9.00
C VAL A 95 -9.98 2.52 -7.49
N LYS A 96 -11.20 2.56 -6.97
CA LYS A 96 -11.41 2.37 -5.55
C LYS A 96 -11.09 0.94 -5.14
N LEU A 97 -10.50 0.81 -3.96
CA LEU A 97 -10.17 -0.48 -3.38
C LEU A 97 -11.14 -0.83 -2.28
N LYS A 98 -11.40 -2.12 -2.12
CA LYS A 98 -12.13 -2.63 -0.97
C LYS A 98 -11.38 -3.80 -0.38
N ALA A 99 -11.77 -4.17 0.83
CA ALA A 99 -11.09 -5.25 1.55
C ALA A 99 -11.01 -6.50 0.70
N TYR A 100 -9.85 -7.13 0.75
CA TYR A 100 -9.55 -8.38 0.05
C TYR A 100 -9.40 -8.25 -1.46
N ASP A 101 -9.33 -7.02 -1.98
CA ASP A 101 -8.97 -6.85 -3.39
C ASP A 101 -7.54 -7.31 -3.59
N LYS A 102 -7.27 -7.84 -4.78
CA LYS A 102 -5.94 -8.33 -5.12
C LYS A 102 -5.33 -7.45 -6.19
N ILE A 103 -4.15 -6.93 -5.91
CA ILE A 103 -3.43 -6.06 -6.83
C ILE A 103 -2.24 -6.85 -7.36
N THR A 104 -2.11 -6.90 -8.67
CA THR A 104 -1.00 -7.63 -9.29
C THR A 104 -0.06 -6.65 -9.98
N VAL A 105 1.21 -6.75 -9.63
CA VAL A 105 2.28 -5.98 -10.25
C VAL A 105 3.35 -6.99 -10.65
N GLY A 106 3.65 -7.04 -11.96
CA GLY A 106 4.55 -8.08 -12.44
C GLY A 106 3.98 -9.46 -12.12
N GLU A 107 4.77 -10.26 -11.44
CA GLU A 107 4.34 -11.60 -11.04
C GLU A 107 3.95 -11.68 -9.58
N VAL A 108 3.79 -10.54 -8.92
CA VAL A 108 3.47 -10.49 -7.50
C VAL A 108 2.02 -10.08 -7.32
N THR A 109 1.29 -10.85 -6.54
CA THR A 109 -0.08 -10.53 -6.17
C THR A 109 -0.11 -10.09 -4.72
N LEU A 110 -0.74 -8.95 -4.46
CA LEU A 110 -0.81 -8.36 -3.13
C LEU A 110 -2.27 -8.26 -2.71
N LEU A 111 -2.54 -8.69 -1.49
CA LEU A 111 -3.89 -8.61 -0.93
C LEU A 111 -4.04 -7.30 -0.18
N PHE A 112 -5.11 -6.57 -0.46
CA PHE A 112 -5.34 -5.28 0.19
C PHE A 112 -6.20 -5.45 1.44
N MET A 113 -5.72 -4.90 2.57
CA MET A 113 -6.41 -4.97 3.84
C MET A 113 -6.51 -3.58 4.45
N PRO A 114 -7.70 -2.96 4.43
CA PRO A 114 -7.85 -1.63 5.01
C PRO A 114 -8.00 -1.72 6.54
N LEU A 115 -7.49 -0.70 7.21
CA LEU A 115 -7.74 -0.55 8.65
C LEU A 115 -8.87 0.44 8.89
N CYS A 116 -8.92 1.51 8.10
CA CYS A 116 -9.87 2.59 8.32
C CYS A 116 -11.17 2.36 7.56
N GLY A 117 -12.25 2.84 8.12
CA GLY A 117 -13.56 2.70 7.50
C GLY A 117 -14.63 3.19 8.46
N GLU A 118 -15.81 2.60 8.37
CA GLU A 118 -16.92 3.04 9.20
C GLU A 118 -16.70 2.74 10.67
N GLN A 119 -15.98 1.68 10.98
CA GLN A 119 -15.79 1.29 12.36
C GLN A 119 -14.59 1.89 13.02
N PHE A 120 -13.66 2.38 12.26
CA PHE A 120 -12.43 2.94 12.80
C PHE A 120 -11.82 3.95 11.84
N ASN A 121 -11.36 5.08 12.38
CA ASN A 121 -10.46 5.96 11.65
C ASN A 121 -9.68 6.76 12.67
N TRP A 122 -8.52 7.26 12.21
CA TRP A 122 -7.63 7.97 13.12
C TRP A 122 -8.19 9.29 13.59
N SER A 123 -9.05 9.93 12.79
CA SER A 123 -9.65 11.20 13.21
C SER A 123 -10.49 11.02 14.47
N GLN A 124 -11.22 9.91 14.54
CA GLN A 124 -12.02 9.64 15.72
C GLN A 124 -11.14 9.44 16.95
N MET A 125 -10.04 8.74 16.78
CA MET A 125 -9.16 8.48 17.91
C MET A 125 -8.43 9.73 18.36
N LEU A 126 -8.07 10.59 17.41
CA LEU A 126 -7.30 11.77 17.75
C LEU A 126 -8.13 12.91 18.29
N GLN A 127 -9.44 12.82 18.21
CA GLN A 127 -10.29 13.86 18.74
C GLN A 127 -10.49 13.76 20.24
N LYS A 128 -9.97 12.74 20.85
CA LYS A 128 -10.10 12.63 22.29
C LYS A 128 -9.11 13.44 23.07
#